data_c33cf72c0f4f3d61ccf42584295d512c
#
_entry.id   c33cf72c0f4f3d61ccf42584295d512c
#
_cell.length_a   1.000
_cell.length_b   1.000
_cell.length_c   1.000
_cell.angle_alpha   90.00
_cell.angle_beta   90.00
_cell.angle_gamma   90.00
#
_symmetry.space_group_name_H-M   'P 1'
#
loop_
_entity.id
_entity.type
_entity.pdbx_description
1 polymer ?
#
loop_
_entity_poly.entity_id
_entity_poly.type
_entity_poly.pdbx_seq_one_letter_code
_entity_poly.pdbx_strand_id
1 'polypeptide(L)'
;MTSQDKTFHYTVGQLIEILQTLPQDLPVLTSGYESGFENFYPPEILELKHQPENKYYEGEFQEANEKDKNTFQAVILHRVMRDNL
;
A
#
# COMPACT_ATOMS: atom_id res chain seq x y z
N MET A 1 -21.21 -10.74 1.72
CA MET A 1 -20.80 -10.09 1.56
C MET A 1 -20.60 -9.56 1.00
N THR A 2 -20.62 -9.40 0.87
CA THR A 2 -20.33 -8.86 0.59
C THR A 2 -20.04 -7.77 0.20
N SER A 3 -19.22 -7.26 0.63
CA SER A 3 -18.93 -5.96 0.34
C SER A 3 -18.73 -5.72 -1.09
N GLN A 4 -19.26 -4.69 -1.62
CA GLN A 4 -19.10 -4.38 -2.98
C GLN A 4 -18.18 -3.22 -3.19
N ASP A 5 -17.48 -2.79 -2.14
CA ASP A 5 -16.58 -1.69 -2.24
C ASP A 5 -15.35 -2.14 -3.00
N LYS A 6 -15.09 -1.57 -4.14
CA LYS A 6 -13.93 -1.92 -4.93
C LYS A 6 -12.79 -0.95 -4.80
N THR A 7 -12.87 -0.06 -3.82
CA THR A 7 -11.80 0.88 -3.56
C THR A 7 -10.51 0.15 -3.19
N PHE A 8 -10.63 -0.89 -2.36
CA PHE A 8 -9.48 -1.62 -1.91
C PHE A 8 -9.48 -3.00 -2.54
N HIS A 9 -8.33 -3.44 -3.01
CA HIS A 9 -8.26 -4.73 -3.69
C HIS A 9 -8.03 -5.87 -2.71
N TYR A 10 -7.30 -5.64 -1.62
CA TYR A 10 -6.99 -6.71 -0.68
C TYR A 10 -7.01 -6.19 0.74
N THR A 11 -7.45 -7.04 1.64
CA THR A 11 -7.21 -6.84 3.06
C THR A 11 -5.94 -7.60 3.44
N VAL A 12 -5.47 -7.42 4.66
CA VAL A 12 -4.33 -8.16 5.16
C VAL A 12 -4.60 -9.66 5.06
N GLY A 13 -5.77 -10.10 5.48
CA GLY A 13 -6.10 -11.53 5.44
C GLY A 13 -6.12 -12.09 4.05
N GLN A 14 -6.69 -11.33 3.10
CA GLN A 14 -6.73 -11.77 1.72
C GLN A 14 -5.34 -11.87 1.13
N LEU A 15 -4.48 -10.91 1.45
CA LEU A 15 -3.13 -10.95 0.93
C LEU A 15 -2.34 -12.12 1.51
N ILE A 16 -2.54 -12.42 2.79
CA ILE A 16 -1.92 -13.59 3.41
C ILE A 16 -2.29 -14.86 2.64
N GLU A 17 -3.57 -15.00 2.32
CA GLU A 17 -4.01 -16.18 1.60
C GLU A 17 -3.35 -16.31 0.24
N ILE A 18 -3.22 -15.20 -0.45
CA ILE A 18 -2.57 -15.22 -1.76
C ILE A 18 -1.10 -15.59 -1.60
N LEU A 19 -0.43 -14.97 -0.65
CA LEU A 19 1.00 -15.21 -0.46
C LEU A 19 1.28 -16.65 -0.05
N GLN A 20 0.33 -17.29 0.64
CA GLN A 20 0.52 -18.68 1.04
C GLN A 20 0.51 -19.64 -0.14
N THR A 21 0.03 -19.21 -1.29
CA THR A 21 0.02 -20.07 -2.47
C THR A 21 1.30 -19.97 -3.26
N LEU A 22 2.22 -19.11 -2.83
CA LEU A 22 3.47 -18.91 -3.57
C LEU A 22 4.62 -19.59 -2.84
N PRO A 23 5.71 -19.90 -3.54
CA PRO A 23 6.85 -20.50 -2.86
C PRO A 23 7.33 -19.59 -1.73
N GLN A 24 7.50 -20.17 -0.57
CA GLN A 24 7.69 -19.37 0.64
C GLN A 24 9.10 -18.80 0.80
N ASP A 25 10.04 -19.26 0.02
CA ASP A 25 11.39 -18.73 0.10
C ASP A 25 11.72 -17.70 -0.96
N LEU A 26 10.73 -17.25 -1.72
CA LEU A 26 10.97 -16.18 -2.68
C LEU A 26 11.06 -14.84 -1.96
N PRO A 27 11.95 -13.96 -2.39
CA PRO A 27 11.96 -12.62 -1.83
C PRO A 27 10.73 -11.85 -2.27
N VAL A 28 10.35 -10.85 -1.49
CA VAL A 28 9.20 -10.00 -1.81
C VAL A 28 9.70 -8.58 -1.97
N LEU A 29 9.35 -7.97 -3.07
CA LEU A 29 9.75 -6.60 -3.37
C LEU A 29 8.53 -5.77 -3.71
N THR A 30 8.70 -4.47 -3.68
CA THR A 30 7.63 -3.57 -4.08
C THR A 30 8.10 -2.73 -5.25
N SER A 31 7.19 -2.00 -5.85
CA SER A 31 7.53 -1.11 -6.96
C SER A 31 8.46 -0.02 -6.50
N GLY A 32 9.45 0.26 -7.29
CA GLY A 32 10.35 1.35 -7.01
C GLY A 32 10.08 2.53 -7.93
N TYR A 33 11.10 3.33 -8.10
CA TYR A 33 10.98 4.49 -8.97
C TYR A 33 11.11 4.03 -10.41
N GLU A 34 10.34 4.62 -11.25
CA GLU A 34 10.29 4.29 -12.67
C GLU A 34 9.87 2.83 -12.82
N SER A 35 10.60 2.01 -13.50
CA SER A 35 10.18 0.64 -13.70
C SER A 35 10.97 -0.35 -12.86
N GLY A 36 11.65 0.10 -11.83
CA GLY A 36 12.43 -0.80 -11.00
C GLY A 36 11.66 -1.30 -9.80
N PHE A 37 12.36 -2.03 -8.94
CA PHE A 37 11.76 -2.60 -7.73
C PHE A 37 12.68 -2.36 -6.55
N GLU A 38 12.12 -2.34 -5.36
CA GLU A 38 12.87 -2.07 -4.14
C GLU A 38 12.38 -2.96 -3.03
N ASN A 39 13.20 -3.11 -2.02
CA ASN A 39 12.74 -3.65 -0.75
C ASN A 39 11.79 -2.68 -0.10
N PHE A 40 11.12 -3.11 0.95
CA PHE A 40 10.26 -2.20 1.71
C PHE A 40 10.56 -2.38 3.19
N TYR A 41 10.22 -1.33 3.95
CA TYR A 41 10.38 -1.36 5.39
C TYR A 41 9.28 -2.22 6.01
N PRO A 42 9.42 -2.64 7.26
CA PRO A 42 8.34 -3.39 7.89
C PRO A 42 7.02 -2.63 7.76
N PRO A 43 5.93 -3.36 7.56
CA PRO A 43 4.63 -2.72 7.35
C PRO A 43 4.26 -1.81 8.51
N GLU A 44 3.55 -0.74 8.19
CA GLU A 44 3.16 0.22 9.19
C GLU A 44 1.71 0.58 8.97
N ILE A 45 0.98 0.90 10.02
CA ILE A 45 -0.40 1.31 9.91
C ILE A 45 -0.46 2.82 9.90
N LEU A 46 -1.09 3.38 8.89
CA LEU A 46 -1.25 4.83 8.79
C LEU A 46 -2.71 5.18 8.64
N GLU A 47 -3.05 6.39 9.06
CA GLU A 47 -4.38 6.94 8.83
C GLU A 47 -4.35 7.66 7.50
N LEU A 48 -5.25 7.30 6.61
CA LEU A 48 -5.24 7.79 5.24
C LEU A 48 -6.57 8.41 4.86
N LYS A 49 -6.56 9.15 3.78
CA LYS A 49 -7.77 9.65 3.14
C LYS A 49 -7.77 9.23 1.68
N HIS A 50 -8.96 9.12 1.14
CA HIS A 50 -9.15 8.71 -0.24
C HIS A 50 -9.26 9.95 -1.12
N GLN A 51 -8.40 10.07 -2.09
CA GLN A 51 -8.33 11.23 -2.98
C GLN A 51 -8.34 10.75 -4.43
N PRO A 52 -9.46 10.23 -4.90
CA PRO A 52 -9.48 9.61 -6.24
C PRO A 52 -9.24 10.61 -7.37
N GLU A 53 -9.38 11.92 -7.09
CA GLU A 53 -9.09 12.90 -8.14
C GLU A 53 -7.63 13.23 -8.26
N ASN A 54 -6.78 12.71 -7.39
CA ASN A 54 -5.36 13.01 -7.47
C ASN A 54 -4.80 12.53 -8.79
N LYS A 55 -3.78 13.23 -9.25
CA LYS A 55 -3.09 12.80 -10.45
C LYS A 55 -2.34 11.51 -10.16
N TYR A 56 -2.03 10.78 -11.22
CA TYR A 56 -1.47 9.45 -11.05
C TYR A 56 -0.19 9.45 -10.20
N TYR A 57 0.60 10.53 -10.25
CA TYR A 57 1.85 10.54 -9.49
C TYR A 57 1.66 10.93 -8.04
N GLU A 58 0.44 11.33 -7.65
CA GLU A 58 0.16 11.64 -6.26
C GLU A 58 -0.49 10.50 -5.52
N GLY A 59 -0.97 9.51 -6.24
CA GLY A 59 -1.61 8.37 -5.63
C GLY A 59 -3.06 8.61 -5.28
N GLU A 60 -3.81 7.54 -5.23
CA GLU A 60 -5.23 7.59 -4.93
C GLU A 60 -5.48 7.83 -3.45
N PHE A 61 -4.52 7.51 -2.60
CA PHE A 61 -4.64 7.66 -1.16
C PHE A 61 -3.49 8.48 -0.63
N GLN A 62 -3.76 9.28 0.39
CA GLN A 62 -2.73 10.11 1.00
C GLN A 62 -2.87 10.07 2.50
N GLU A 63 -1.79 10.37 3.20
CA GLU A 63 -1.81 10.39 4.66
C GLU A 63 -2.74 11.51 5.13
N ALA A 64 -3.59 11.21 6.08
CA ALA A 64 -4.57 12.16 6.58
C ALA A 64 -3.95 13.02 7.65
N ASN A 65 -4.52 14.20 7.84
CA ASN A 65 -4.12 15.04 8.96
C ASN A 65 -5.32 15.22 9.88
N GLU A 66 -5.13 15.97 10.95
CA GLU A 66 -6.14 16.06 11.98
C GLU A 66 -7.43 16.66 11.50
N LYS A 67 -7.40 17.46 10.47
CA LYS A 67 -8.59 18.13 9.99
C LYS A 67 -9.38 17.31 9.00
N ASP A 68 -8.83 16.22 8.52
CA ASP A 68 -9.52 15.43 7.52
C ASP A 68 -10.63 14.62 8.14
N LYS A 69 -11.67 14.36 7.37
CA LYS A 69 -12.79 13.55 7.79
C LYS A 69 -12.88 12.34 6.89
N ASN A 70 -13.60 11.36 7.32
CA ASN A 70 -13.79 10.13 6.52
C ASN A 70 -12.47 9.44 6.25
N THR A 71 -11.62 9.40 7.27
CA THR A 71 -10.33 8.75 7.13
C THR A 71 -10.46 7.29 7.52
N PHE A 72 -9.42 6.53 7.21
CA PHE A 72 -9.41 5.12 7.53
C PHE A 72 -7.96 4.68 7.76
N GLN A 73 -7.78 3.55 8.39
CA GLN A 73 -6.44 3.00 8.61
C GLN A 73 -6.12 1.98 7.54
N ALA A 74 -4.87 1.94 7.14
CA ALA A 74 -4.41 0.95 6.17
C ALA A 74 -2.99 0.54 6.50
N VAL A 75 -2.62 -0.64 6.05
CA VAL A 75 -1.24 -1.11 6.15
C VAL A 75 -0.49 -0.62 4.95
N ILE A 76 0.64 0.02 5.18
CA ILE A 76 1.44 0.61 4.12
C ILE A 76 2.79 -0.11 4.05
N LEU A 77 3.20 -0.41 2.83
CA LEU A 77 4.50 -0.98 2.56
C LEU A 77 5.34 0.10 1.89
N HIS A 78 6.16 0.77 2.69
CA HIS A 78 7.00 1.86 2.16
C HIS A 78 8.23 1.26 1.52
N ARG A 79 8.51 1.64 0.31
CA ARG A 79 9.74 1.20 -0.33
C ARG A 79 10.92 1.84 0.37
N VAL A 80 12.02 1.12 0.40
CA VAL A 80 13.25 1.64 0.97
C VAL A 80 13.79 2.72 0.03
N MET A 81 14.12 3.87 0.60
CA MET A 81 14.66 4.98 -0.16
C MET A 81 16.17 4.91 -0.05
N ARG A 82 16.82 4.57 -1.15
CA ARG A 82 18.28 4.48 -1.15
C ARG A 82 18.86 5.84 -1.41
N ASP A 83 19.94 6.12 -0.71
CA ASP A 83 20.59 7.34 -0.88
C ASP A 83 21.55 7.23 -1.90
N ASN A 84 21.47 7.05 -2.95
CA ASN A 84 22.52 6.92 -3.74
C ASN A 84 22.93 7.83 -4.58
N LEU A 85 23.73 8.00 -4.70
CA LEU A 85 24.23 8.90 -5.32
C LEU A 85 24.97 8.75 -6.30
#